data_468dd072cb6227388633c5b468c91eef
#
_entry.id   468dd072cb6227388633c5b468c91eef
#
_cell.length_a   1.000
_cell.length_b   1.000
_cell.length_c   1.000
_cell.angle_alpha   90.00
_cell.angle_beta   90.00
_cell.angle_gamma   90.00
#
_symmetry.space_group_name_H-M   'P 1'
#
loop_
_entity.id
_entity.type
_entity.pdbx_description
1 polymer ?
#
loop_
_entity_poly.entity_id
_entity_poly.type
_entity_poly.pdbx_seq_one_letter_code
_entity_poly.pdbx_strand_id
1 'polypeptide(L)'
;LGDVYKRQTLRWFRRGPVISKIEEVRQELLQLGVKDVTVAPVGLDFSVMKSNFREYDRAQLRRELGLMPEDTVICTVGRMGPEKNPLDLVDIYREVRRQKPCKLLLVGEGIQSDELKARIAACEWAADIILIDRIPNDQIWKIYAAADYFVNLCRTEIFGMAILEAMYYEVSVAALVAPGPSVTLQDMPGHKLCRDYDDVKNWLLAEHPSREALHESAARTVQRYNWKPCADAFLSIAAGEKQ
;
A
#
# COMPACT_ATOMS: atom_id res chain seq x y z
N LEU A 1 21.26 -7.87 20.67
CA LEU A 1 20.21 -6.95 21.18
C LEU A 1 18.82 -7.34 20.68
N GLY A 2 18.65 -7.77 19.39
CA GLY A 2 17.34 -8.12 18.81
C GLY A 2 16.60 -9.25 19.56
N ASP A 3 17.29 -10.29 20.02
CA ASP A 3 16.67 -11.43 20.70
C ASP A 3 16.20 -11.12 22.12
N VAL A 4 16.88 -10.20 22.83
CA VAL A 4 16.47 -9.77 24.16
C VAL A 4 15.16 -8.97 24.09
N TYR A 5 15.05 -8.03 23.14
CA TYR A 5 13.82 -7.26 22.93
C TYR A 5 12.66 -8.14 22.50
N LYS A 6 12.89 -9.09 21.57
CA LYS A 6 11.85 -10.08 21.18
C LYS A 6 11.33 -10.88 22.37
N ARG A 7 12.21 -11.39 23.24
CA ARG A 7 11.82 -12.13 24.44
C ARG A 7 11.07 -11.29 25.47
N GLN A 8 11.46 -10.02 25.64
CA GLN A 8 10.74 -9.09 26.53
C GLN A 8 9.35 -8.78 25.99
N THR A 9 9.22 -8.47 24.72
CA THR A 9 7.93 -8.19 24.06
C THR A 9 6.99 -9.40 24.16
N LEU A 10 7.49 -10.63 23.89
CA LEU A 10 6.71 -11.85 24.04
C LEU A 10 6.23 -12.10 25.48
N ARG A 11 7.02 -11.73 26.49
CA ARG A 11 6.60 -11.80 27.90
C ARG A 11 5.40 -10.92 28.20
N TRP A 12 5.30 -9.74 27.58
CA TRP A 12 4.16 -8.84 27.69
C TRP A 12 2.93 -9.42 26.98
N PHE A 13 3.08 -9.89 25.75
CA PHE A 13 1.99 -10.48 24.97
C PHE A 13 1.37 -11.74 25.61
N ARG A 14 2.12 -12.44 26.46
CA ARG A 14 1.61 -13.61 27.21
C ARG A 14 0.75 -13.25 28.43
N ARG A 15 0.62 -11.97 28.79
CA ARG A 15 -0.07 -11.52 30.00
C ARG A 15 -1.52 -11.07 29.78
N GLY A 16 -1.95 -10.93 28.56
CA GLY A 16 -3.29 -10.46 28.25
C GLY A 16 -3.67 -10.73 26.80
N PRO A 17 -4.86 -10.30 26.38
CA PRO A 17 -5.33 -10.45 25.01
C PRO A 17 -4.46 -9.64 24.06
N VAL A 18 -4.18 -10.21 22.89
CA VAL A 18 -3.40 -9.61 21.82
C VAL A 18 -4.26 -9.55 20.56
N ILE A 19 -4.20 -8.43 19.85
CA ILE A 19 -4.84 -8.28 18.56
C ILE A 19 -3.80 -8.42 17.46
N SER A 20 -4.04 -9.33 16.53
CA SER A 20 -3.31 -9.45 15.28
C SER A 20 -4.13 -8.84 14.14
N LYS A 21 -3.44 -8.29 13.14
CA LYS A 21 -4.09 -7.72 11.96
C LYS A 21 -4.47 -8.78 10.92
N ILE A 22 -3.78 -9.92 10.92
CA ILE A 22 -3.95 -11.02 9.97
C ILE A 22 -3.76 -12.37 10.66
N GLU A 23 -4.35 -13.42 10.08
CA GLU A 23 -4.30 -14.77 10.63
C GLU A 23 -2.88 -15.35 10.69
N GLU A 24 -2.05 -15.08 9.68
CA GLU A 24 -0.66 -15.57 9.64
C GLU A 24 0.14 -15.11 10.86
N VAL A 25 0.07 -13.83 11.21
CA VAL A 25 0.73 -13.29 12.41
C VAL A 25 0.10 -13.84 13.69
N ARG A 26 -1.22 -14.10 13.71
CA ARG A 26 -1.86 -14.79 14.83
C ARG A 26 -1.26 -16.16 15.05
N GLN A 27 -1.11 -16.96 14.00
CA GLN A 27 -0.52 -18.29 14.09
C GLN A 27 0.93 -18.26 14.59
N GLU A 28 1.73 -17.33 14.12
CA GLU A 28 3.10 -17.13 14.62
C GLU A 28 3.11 -16.80 16.13
N LEU A 29 2.25 -15.90 16.59
CA LEU A 29 2.14 -15.54 18.00
C LEU A 29 1.72 -16.73 18.87
N LEU A 30 0.77 -17.55 18.38
CA LEU A 30 0.36 -18.78 19.07
C LEU A 30 1.52 -19.78 19.18
N GLN A 31 2.29 -19.99 18.12
CA GLN A 31 3.49 -20.84 18.11
C GLN A 31 4.57 -20.33 19.09
N LEU A 32 4.66 -19.01 19.27
CA LEU A 32 5.54 -18.37 20.24
C LEU A 32 5.00 -18.42 21.69
N GLY A 33 3.84 -19.08 21.91
CA GLY A 33 3.23 -19.30 23.22
C GLY A 33 2.41 -18.14 23.77
N VAL A 34 1.96 -17.22 22.92
CA VAL A 34 0.89 -16.27 23.24
C VAL A 34 -0.44 -17.03 23.17
N LYS A 35 -1.26 -16.95 24.22
CA LYS A 35 -2.43 -17.83 24.36
C LYS A 35 -3.73 -17.22 23.86
N ASP A 36 -3.83 -15.90 23.90
CA ASP A 36 -5.07 -15.16 23.62
C ASP A 36 -4.78 -14.16 22.52
N VAL A 37 -5.03 -14.57 21.26
CA VAL A 37 -4.78 -13.75 20.08
C VAL A 37 -6.02 -13.74 19.21
N THR A 38 -6.62 -12.55 19.07
CA THR A 38 -7.78 -12.32 18.21
C THR A 38 -7.34 -11.60 16.93
N VAL A 39 -7.89 -12.00 15.78
CA VAL A 39 -7.66 -11.27 14.52
C VAL A 39 -8.69 -10.15 14.40
N ALA A 40 -8.19 -8.92 14.32
CA ALA A 40 -9.02 -7.78 13.97
C ALA A 40 -8.36 -7.04 12.79
N PRO A 41 -8.97 -7.06 11.60
CA PRO A 41 -8.45 -6.35 10.44
C PRO A 41 -8.40 -4.84 10.73
N VAL A 42 -7.44 -4.15 10.14
CA VAL A 42 -7.42 -2.68 10.23
C VAL A 42 -8.54 -2.13 9.35
N GLY A 43 -9.33 -1.21 9.90
CA GLY A 43 -10.34 -0.49 9.14
C GLY A 43 -9.81 0.81 8.55
N LEU A 44 -10.34 1.21 7.40
CA LEU A 44 -10.21 2.55 6.82
C LEU A 44 -11.47 3.37 7.11
N ASP A 45 -11.28 4.66 7.37
CA ASP A 45 -12.40 5.61 7.48
C ASP A 45 -12.82 6.09 6.08
N PHE A 46 -13.61 5.26 5.41
CA PHE A 46 -14.15 5.60 4.10
C PHE A 46 -15.11 6.78 4.10
N SER A 47 -15.61 7.23 5.25
CA SER A 47 -16.48 8.42 5.31
C SER A 47 -15.69 9.69 5.01
N VAL A 48 -14.48 9.80 5.55
CA VAL A 48 -13.54 10.89 5.26
C VAL A 48 -13.04 10.79 3.82
N MET A 49 -12.69 9.58 3.36
CA MET A 49 -12.22 9.36 1.99
C MET A 49 -13.30 9.67 0.94
N LYS A 50 -14.56 9.32 1.19
CA LYS A 50 -15.70 9.62 0.30
C LYS A 50 -15.93 11.11 0.08
N SER A 51 -15.71 11.95 1.09
CA SER A 51 -15.93 13.40 0.98
C SER A 51 -14.97 14.04 -0.03
N ASN A 52 -13.79 13.43 -0.21
CA ASN A 52 -12.75 13.93 -1.10
C ASN A 52 -12.88 13.43 -2.55
N PHE A 53 -13.61 12.30 -2.78
CA PHE A 53 -13.65 11.60 -4.07
C PHE A 53 -14.74 12.08 -5.04
N ARG A 54 -15.73 12.87 -4.60
CA ARG A 54 -16.97 13.08 -5.36
C ARG A 54 -16.94 14.22 -6.39
N GLU A 55 -16.00 15.16 -6.33
CA GLU A 55 -16.05 16.39 -7.13
C GLU A 55 -14.66 16.90 -7.56
N TYR A 56 -13.79 16.04 -8.09
CA TYR A 56 -12.53 16.53 -8.64
C TYR A 56 -12.43 16.27 -10.14
N ASP A 57 -11.90 17.25 -10.87
CA ASP A 57 -11.45 17.07 -12.24
C ASP A 57 -10.06 16.42 -12.22
N ARG A 58 -10.00 15.13 -12.60
CA ARG A 58 -8.74 14.37 -12.65
C ARG A 58 -7.72 15.05 -13.58
N ALA A 59 -8.15 15.62 -14.68
CA ALA A 59 -7.27 16.29 -15.60
C ALA A 59 -6.67 17.58 -14.99
N GLN A 60 -7.47 18.34 -14.23
CA GLN A 60 -6.97 19.48 -13.49
C GLN A 60 -6.01 19.05 -12.40
N LEU A 61 -6.36 18.02 -11.60
CA LEU A 61 -5.51 17.50 -10.54
C LEU A 61 -4.16 17.01 -11.07
N ARG A 62 -4.13 16.33 -12.22
CA ARG A 62 -2.90 15.91 -12.87
C ARG A 62 -2.04 17.11 -13.26
N ARG A 63 -2.63 18.15 -13.84
CA ARG A 63 -1.88 19.39 -14.18
C ARG A 63 -1.28 20.07 -12.95
N GLU A 64 -2.01 20.12 -11.81
CA GLU A 64 -1.50 20.64 -10.54
C GLU A 64 -0.28 19.87 -10.01
N LEU A 65 -0.19 18.58 -10.34
CA LEU A 65 0.95 17.71 -10.01
C LEU A 65 2.05 17.70 -11.09
N GLY A 66 1.93 18.50 -12.13
CA GLY A 66 2.90 18.52 -13.25
C GLY A 66 2.75 17.34 -14.22
N LEU A 67 1.57 16.72 -14.26
CA LEU A 67 1.25 15.59 -15.14
C LEU A 67 0.31 16.04 -16.27
N MET A 68 0.39 15.35 -17.41
CA MET A 68 -0.59 15.53 -18.47
C MET A 68 -1.82 14.62 -18.25
N PRO A 69 -3.00 15.00 -18.76
CA PRO A 69 -4.21 14.19 -18.61
C PRO A 69 -4.08 12.76 -19.16
N GLU A 70 -3.29 12.56 -20.20
CA GLU A 70 -3.06 11.30 -20.91
C GLU A 70 -1.89 10.47 -20.38
N ASP A 71 -1.10 10.99 -19.43
CA ASP A 71 0.05 10.27 -18.89
C ASP A 71 -0.40 8.96 -18.23
N THR A 72 0.37 7.88 -18.46
CA THR A 72 0.31 6.69 -17.59
C THR A 72 1.15 6.97 -16.34
N VAL A 73 0.52 6.99 -15.18
CA VAL A 73 1.14 7.37 -13.92
C VAL A 73 1.29 6.18 -12.98
N ILE A 74 2.53 5.84 -12.66
CA ILE A 74 2.89 4.85 -11.63
C ILE A 74 3.18 5.61 -10.34
N CYS A 75 2.61 5.20 -9.21
CA CYS A 75 2.90 5.84 -7.93
C CYS A 75 3.33 4.85 -6.85
N THR A 76 4.00 5.37 -5.84
CA THR A 76 4.15 4.75 -4.52
C THR A 76 4.02 5.81 -3.44
N VAL A 77 3.47 5.42 -2.29
CA VAL A 77 3.26 6.28 -1.13
C VAL A 77 3.78 5.56 0.10
N GLY A 78 4.66 6.20 0.85
CA GLY A 78 5.18 5.64 2.08
C GLY A 78 6.55 6.20 2.47
N ARG A 79 7.13 5.64 3.53
CA ARG A 79 8.48 6.01 3.94
C ARG A 79 9.50 5.58 2.90
N MET A 80 10.46 6.45 2.59
CA MET A 80 11.57 6.14 1.69
C MET A 80 12.69 5.47 2.50
N GLY A 81 12.47 4.20 2.81
CA GLY A 81 13.39 3.36 3.57
C GLY A 81 13.65 2.01 2.88
N PRO A 82 14.70 1.28 3.31
CA PRO A 82 15.10 0.02 2.67
C PRO A 82 13.97 -1.01 2.59
N GLU A 83 13.07 -1.03 3.58
CA GLU A 83 11.95 -1.96 3.62
C GLU A 83 10.91 -1.71 2.52
N LYS A 84 10.88 -0.50 1.95
CA LYS A 84 9.96 -0.12 0.85
C LYS A 84 10.61 -0.19 -0.52
N ASN A 85 11.93 -0.37 -0.58
CA ASN A 85 12.72 -0.51 -1.80
C ASN A 85 12.48 0.62 -2.84
N PRO A 86 12.52 1.92 -2.45
CA PRO A 86 12.23 3.01 -3.38
C PRO A 86 13.27 3.12 -4.51
N LEU A 87 14.51 2.71 -4.26
CA LEU A 87 15.59 2.72 -5.26
C LEU A 87 15.33 1.70 -6.36
N ASP A 88 14.93 0.48 -5.98
CA ASP A 88 14.59 -0.59 -6.93
C ASP A 88 13.36 -0.20 -7.77
N LEU A 89 12.42 0.57 -7.21
CA LEU A 89 11.28 1.08 -7.98
C LEU A 89 11.73 2.03 -9.08
N VAL A 90 12.75 2.87 -8.87
CA VAL A 90 13.33 3.70 -9.92
C VAL A 90 13.95 2.84 -11.02
N ASP A 91 14.62 1.75 -10.66
CA ASP A 91 15.23 0.84 -11.64
C ASP A 91 14.16 0.08 -12.46
N ILE A 92 13.11 -0.43 -11.80
CA ILE A 92 11.94 -1.04 -12.48
C ILE A 92 11.28 -0.01 -13.41
N TYR A 93 11.06 1.23 -12.93
CA TYR A 93 10.51 2.30 -13.74
C TYR A 93 11.33 2.56 -15.00
N ARG A 94 12.67 2.60 -14.92
CA ARG A 94 13.56 2.78 -16.08
C ARG A 94 13.34 1.70 -17.12
N GLU A 95 13.20 0.45 -16.71
CA GLU A 95 12.94 -0.68 -17.63
C GLU A 95 11.56 -0.59 -18.29
N VAL A 96 10.54 -0.20 -17.53
CA VAL A 96 9.19 0.04 -18.07
C VAL A 96 9.19 1.22 -19.03
N ARG A 97 9.81 2.34 -18.63
CA ARG A 97 9.83 3.59 -19.42
C ARG A 97 10.52 3.45 -20.78
N ARG A 98 11.50 2.55 -20.90
CA ARG A 98 12.12 2.19 -22.17
C ARG A 98 11.14 1.60 -23.18
N GLN A 99 10.11 0.93 -22.71
CA GLN A 99 9.16 0.17 -23.54
C GLN A 99 7.82 0.89 -23.70
N LYS A 100 7.40 1.66 -22.67
CA LYS A 100 6.10 2.33 -22.63
C LYS A 100 6.25 3.70 -21.99
N PRO A 101 5.78 4.81 -22.63
CA PRO A 101 5.74 6.11 -21.98
C PRO A 101 4.95 6.07 -20.66
N CYS A 102 5.58 6.51 -19.57
CA CYS A 102 4.95 6.60 -18.26
C CYS A 102 5.68 7.62 -17.38
N LYS A 103 5.03 8.08 -16.34
CA LYS A 103 5.56 8.95 -15.29
C LYS A 103 5.64 8.16 -13.98
N LEU A 104 6.58 8.54 -13.11
CA LEU A 104 6.71 7.97 -11.77
C LEU A 104 6.46 9.06 -10.72
N LEU A 105 5.52 8.81 -9.82
CA LEU A 105 5.16 9.70 -8.72
C LEU A 105 5.53 9.03 -7.39
N LEU A 106 6.58 9.54 -6.73
CA LEU A 106 7.09 9.05 -5.45
C LEU A 106 6.68 10.01 -4.34
N VAL A 107 6.01 9.50 -3.31
CA VAL A 107 5.51 10.34 -2.22
C VAL A 107 5.95 9.80 -0.87
N GLY A 108 6.72 10.60 -0.16
CA GLY A 108 7.21 10.32 1.18
C GLY A 108 8.68 10.67 1.37
N GLU A 109 9.10 10.61 2.61
CA GLU A 109 10.47 10.88 3.05
C GLU A 109 11.00 9.72 3.90
N GLY A 110 12.31 9.61 4.06
CA GLY A 110 12.93 8.58 4.88
C GLY A 110 14.45 8.59 4.78
N ILE A 111 15.07 7.59 5.38
CA ILE A 111 16.54 7.51 5.48
C ILE A 111 17.24 7.34 4.13
N GLN A 112 16.52 6.92 3.09
CA GLN A 112 17.05 6.80 1.73
C GLN A 112 16.69 7.99 0.83
N SER A 113 16.11 9.09 1.36
CA SER A 113 15.69 10.23 0.53
C SER A 113 16.83 10.84 -0.28
N ASP A 114 18.01 11.01 0.29
CA ASP A 114 19.15 11.60 -0.43
C ASP A 114 19.69 10.65 -1.52
N GLU A 115 19.78 9.35 -1.21
CA GLU A 115 20.18 8.33 -2.18
C GLU A 115 19.15 8.21 -3.30
N LEU A 116 17.85 8.32 -2.97
CA LEU A 116 16.77 8.34 -3.95
C LEU A 116 16.86 9.55 -4.88
N LYS A 117 17.10 10.75 -4.35
CA LYS A 117 17.32 11.97 -5.15
C LYS A 117 18.50 11.81 -6.09
N ALA A 118 19.59 11.22 -5.62
CA ALA A 118 20.77 10.93 -6.45
C ALA A 118 20.44 9.89 -7.56
N ARG A 119 19.71 8.83 -7.20
CA ARG A 119 19.25 7.80 -8.17
C ARG A 119 18.36 8.38 -9.25
N ILE A 120 17.43 9.26 -8.87
CA ILE A 120 16.56 9.98 -9.81
C ILE A 120 17.38 10.88 -10.74
N ALA A 121 18.31 11.68 -10.19
CA ALA A 121 19.16 12.57 -10.99
C ALA A 121 20.03 11.82 -12.01
N ALA A 122 20.41 10.58 -11.73
CA ALA A 122 21.17 9.72 -12.64
C ALA A 122 20.29 8.98 -13.67
N CYS A 123 18.96 9.13 -13.59
CA CYS A 123 18.02 8.48 -14.51
C CYS A 123 17.91 9.28 -15.81
N GLU A 124 17.97 8.62 -16.97
CA GLU A 124 17.78 9.25 -18.29
C GLU A 124 16.39 9.91 -18.45
N TRP A 125 15.41 9.52 -17.67
CA TRP A 125 14.05 10.09 -17.63
C TRP A 125 13.75 10.81 -16.31
N ALA A 126 14.76 11.45 -15.71
CA ALA A 126 14.59 12.18 -14.42
C ALA A 126 13.45 13.22 -14.47
N ALA A 127 13.24 13.86 -15.64
CA ALA A 127 12.16 14.82 -15.84
C ALA A 127 10.74 14.20 -15.80
N ASP A 128 10.63 12.89 -15.93
CA ASP A 128 9.38 12.12 -15.86
C ASP A 128 9.14 11.53 -14.46
N ILE A 129 10.03 11.81 -13.49
CA ILE A 129 9.93 11.36 -12.11
C ILE A 129 9.62 12.55 -11.21
N ILE A 130 8.49 12.49 -10.51
CA ILE A 130 8.05 13.50 -9.56
C ILE A 130 8.24 12.95 -8.16
N LEU A 131 9.07 13.60 -7.36
CA LEU A 131 9.29 13.27 -5.94
C LEU A 131 8.65 14.33 -5.07
N ILE A 132 7.74 13.92 -4.20
CA ILE A 132 7.10 14.77 -3.20
C ILE A 132 7.53 14.25 -1.82
N ASP A 133 8.36 15.01 -1.12
CA ASP A 133 8.92 14.59 0.18
C ASP A 133 7.81 14.42 1.22
N ARG A 134 6.85 15.32 1.28
CA ARG A 134 5.74 15.26 2.26
C ARG A 134 4.47 15.89 1.73
N ILE A 135 3.34 15.25 2.01
CA ILE A 135 2.01 15.77 1.74
C ILE A 135 1.12 15.57 2.99
N PRO A 136 0.25 16.52 3.36
CA PRO A 136 -0.72 16.33 4.44
C PRO A 136 -1.61 15.12 4.20
N ASN A 137 -1.94 14.37 5.27
CA ASN A 137 -2.73 13.14 5.15
C ASN A 137 -4.10 13.36 4.52
N ASP A 138 -4.73 14.51 4.74
CA ASP A 138 -6.00 14.90 4.14
C ASP A 138 -5.91 15.23 2.65
N GLN A 139 -4.69 15.29 2.09
CA GLN A 139 -4.44 15.54 0.67
C GLN A 139 -3.83 14.33 -0.06
N ILE A 140 -3.49 13.24 0.66
CA ILE A 140 -2.86 12.05 0.06
C ILE A 140 -3.73 11.42 -1.03
N TRP A 141 -5.05 11.55 -0.92
CA TRP A 141 -6.00 11.09 -1.92
C TRP A 141 -5.74 11.63 -3.32
N LYS A 142 -5.17 12.86 -3.44
CA LYS A 142 -4.82 13.48 -4.73
C LYS A 142 -3.81 12.65 -5.52
N ILE A 143 -2.90 12.01 -4.81
CA ILE A 143 -1.87 11.13 -5.40
C ILE A 143 -2.52 9.90 -6.01
N TYR A 144 -3.36 9.21 -5.24
CA TYR A 144 -4.07 8.03 -5.73
C TYR A 144 -5.02 8.41 -6.88
N ALA A 145 -5.78 9.49 -6.73
CA ALA A 145 -6.72 9.96 -7.77
C ALA A 145 -6.03 10.33 -9.09
N ALA A 146 -4.75 10.76 -9.05
CA ALA A 146 -3.97 11.08 -10.23
C ALA A 146 -3.33 9.84 -10.88
N ALA A 147 -3.10 8.75 -10.12
CA ALA A 147 -2.36 7.59 -10.55
C ALA A 147 -3.21 6.57 -11.34
N ASP A 148 -2.53 5.72 -12.11
CA ASP A 148 -3.11 4.54 -12.78
C ASP A 148 -2.64 3.26 -12.11
N TYR A 149 -1.37 3.24 -11.64
CA TYR A 149 -0.77 2.11 -10.96
C TYR A 149 -0.17 2.53 -9.63
N PHE A 150 -0.33 1.68 -8.62
CA PHE A 150 0.35 1.76 -7.34
C PHE A 150 1.28 0.57 -7.17
N VAL A 151 2.53 0.81 -6.83
CA VAL A 151 3.53 -0.25 -6.63
C VAL A 151 3.96 -0.31 -5.18
N ASN A 152 3.93 -1.53 -4.59
CA ASN A 152 4.45 -1.81 -3.26
C ASN A 152 5.51 -2.92 -3.35
N LEU A 153 6.78 -2.56 -3.13
CA LEU A 153 7.91 -3.49 -3.15
C LEU A 153 8.31 -4.00 -1.76
N CYS A 154 7.48 -3.77 -0.73
CA CYS A 154 7.77 -4.18 0.64
C CYS A 154 7.48 -5.68 0.84
N ARG A 155 8.53 -6.48 1.10
CA ARG A 155 8.41 -7.92 1.39
C ARG A 155 8.03 -8.22 2.85
N THR A 156 8.01 -7.22 3.71
CA THR A 156 7.65 -7.32 5.13
C THR A 156 6.39 -6.54 5.48
N GLU A 157 5.56 -6.23 4.47
CA GLU A 157 4.30 -5.53 4.66
C GLU A 157 3.31 -6.41 5.43
N ILE A 158 2.93 -5.98 6.64
CA ILE A 158 2.03 -6.75 7.50
C ILE A 158 0.56 -6.59 7.12
N PHE A 159 0.17 -5.42 6.60
CA PHE A 159 -1.22 -5.18 6.21
C PHE A 159 -1.35 -4.39 4.91
N GLY A 160 -0.64 -3.26 4.78
CA GLY A 160 -0.61 -2.45 3.57
C GLY A 160 -1.75 -1.44 3.46
N MET A 161 -1.83 -0.50 4.41
CA MET A 161 -2.84 0.57 4.38
C MET A 161 -2.85 1.33 3.05
N ALA A 162 -1.67 1.70 2.53
CA ALA A 162 -1.53 2.37 1.24
C ALA A 162 -2.04 1.54 0.06
N ILE A 163 -2.00 0.20 0.16
CA ILE A 163 -2.60 -0.72 -0.82
C ILE A 163 -4.13 -0.56 -0.81
N LEU A 164 -4.74 -0.58 0.38
CA LEU A 164 -6.19 -0.42 0.51
C LEU A 164 -6.67 0.96 0.06
N GLU A 165 -5.89 2.00 0.36
CA GLU A 165 -6.16 3.36 -0.12
C GLU A 165 -6.11 3.41 -1.65
N ALA A 166 -5.07 2.85 -2.28
CA ALA A 166 -4.97 2.79 -3.72
C ALA A 166 -6.15 2.04 -4.36
N MET A 167 -6.52 0.87 -3.80
CA MET A 167 -7.65 0.08 -4.26
C MET A 167 -8.98 0.84 -4.17
N TYR A 168 -9.18 1.59 -3.07
CA TYR A 168 -10.38 2.42 -2.89
C TYR A 168 -10.51 3.50 -3.97
N TYR A 169 -9.39 4.09 -4.41
CA TYR A 169 -9.34 5.09 -5.48
C TYR A 169 -9.25 4.48 -6.89
N GLU A 170 -9.58 3.20 -7.05
CA GLU A 170 -9.60 2.50 -8.34
C GLU A 170 -8.23 2.50 -9.05
N VAL A 171 -7.13 2.50 -8.27
CA VAL A 171 -5.76 2.42 -8.78
C VAL A 171 -5.34 0.94 -8.86
N SER A 172 -4.81 0.50 -10.00
CA SER A 172 -4.30 -0.86 -10.15
C SER A 172 -3.06 -1.09 -9.28
N VAL A 173 -3.10 -2.08 -8.41
CA VAL A 173 -2.01 -2.37 -7.47
C VAL A 173 -1.15 -3.51 -8.00
N ALA A 174 0.18 -3.31 -7.99
CA ALA A 174 1.19 -4.36 -8.07
C ALA A 174 1.97 -4.40 -6.77
N ALA A 175 1.87 -5.49 -6.00
CA ALA A 175 2.57 -5.62 -4.74
C ALA A 175 3.36 -6.95 -4.68
N LEU A 176 4.56 -6.90 -4.10
CA LEU A 176 5.31 -8.12 -3.85
C LEU A 176 4.62 -8.99 -2.80
N VAL A 177 4.79 -10.30 -2.94
CA VAL A 177 4.32 -11.28 -1.94
C VAL A 177 4.88 -10.92 -0.57
N ALA A 178 3.97 -10.66 0.36
CA ALA A 178 4.22 -10.38 1.77
C ALA A 178 2.94 -10.72 2.55
N PRO A 179 2.98 -10.88 3.87
CA PRO A 179 1.80 -11.25 4.67
C PRO A 179 0.57 -10.38 4.38
N GLY A 180 0.72 -9.07 4.41
CA GLY A 180 -0.38 -8.12 4.17
C GLY A 180 -0.93 -8.19 2.74
N PRO A 181 -0.10 -7.96 1.70
CA PRO A 181 -0.54 -8.04 0.30
C PRO A 181 -1.20 -9.37 -0.06
N SER A 182 -0.72 -10.50 0.49
CA SER A 182 -1.31 -11.83 0.24
C SER A 182 -2.76 -11.92 0.71
N VAL A 183 -3.13 -11.19 1.76
CA VAL A 183 -4.51 -11.11 2.27
C VAL A 183 -5.30 -9.99 1.59
N THR A 184 -4.70 -8.80 1.45
CA THR A 184 -5.43 -7.62 0.96
C THR A 184 -5.76 -7.70 -0.54
N LEU A 185 -4.92 -8.39 -1.33
CA LEU A 185 -5.15 -8.57 -2.77
C LEU A 185 -5.83 -9.89 -3.12
N GLN A 186 -6.14 -10.74 -2.13
CA GLN A 186 -6.81 -12.01 -2.37
C GLN A 186 -8.21 -11.79 -2.97
N ASP A 187 -8.45 -12.39 -4.14
CA ASP A 187 -9.71 -12.29 -4.89
C ASP A 187 -10.14 -10.85 -5.24
N MET A 188 -9.16 -9.95 -5.37
CA MET A 188 -9.38 -8.57 -5.78
C MET A 188 -9.06 -8.39 -7.26
N PRO A 189 -10.05 -8.17 -8.14
CA PRO A 189 -9.81 -8.03 -9.57
C PRO A 189 -9.06 -6.73 -9.90
N GLY A 190 -8.26 -6.75 -10.97
CA GLY A 190 -7.53 -5.58 -11.42
C GLY A 190 -6.22 -5.28 -10.68
N HIS A 191 -5.78 -6.20 -9.80
CA HIS A 191 -4.54 -6.09 -9.02
C HIS A 191 -3.66 -7.32 -9.19
N LYS A 192 -2.38 -7.19 -8.84
CA LYS A 192 -1.40 -8.26 -8.98
C LYS A 192 -0.57 -8.47 -7.72
N LEU A 193 -0.61 -9.68 -7.18
CA LEU A 193 0.38 -10.15 -6.23
C LEU A 193 1.57 -10.70 -7.01
N CYS A 194 2.72 -10.04 -6.90
CA CYS A 194 3.92 -10.28 -7.68
C CYS A 194 4.95 -11.09 -6.88
N ARG A 195 5.58 -12.07 -7.50
CA ARG A 195 6.63 -12.91 -6.88
C ARG A 195 7.96 -12.17 -6.78
N ASP A 196 8.25 -11.37 -7.81
CA ASP A 196 9.52 -10.66 -7.99
C ASP A 196 9.33 -9.35 -8.79
N TYR A 197 10.43 -8.68 -9.08
CA TYR A 197 10.44 -7.41 -9.82
C TYR A 197 10.07 -7.58 -11.30
N ASP A 198 10.35 -8.74 -11.89
CA ASP A 198 9.94 -9.04 -13.27
C ASP A 198 8.40 -9.19 -13.36
N ASP A 199 7.76 -9.81 -12.38
CA ASP A 199 6.30 -9.85 -12.32
C ASP A 199 5.71 -8.43 -12.20
N VAL A 200 6.32 -7.53 -11.39
CA VAL A 200 5.91 -6.12 -11.28
C VAL A 200 6.06 -5.41 -12.63
N LYS A 201 7.22 -5.52 -13.25
CA LYS A 201 7.49 -4.91 -14.56
C LYS A 201 6.50 -5.38 -15.62
N ASN A 202 6.28 -6.70 -15.71
CA ASN A 202 5.37 -7.29 -16.68
C ASN A 202 3.93 -6.83 -16.47
N TRP A 203 3.48 -6.65 -15.23
CA TRP A 203 2.18 -6.09 -14.91
C TRP A 203 2.03 -4.64 -15.38
N LEU A 204 3.07 -3.81 -15.17
CA LEU A 204 3.07 -2.41 -15.60
C LEU A 204 3.11 -2.25 -17.14
N LEU A 205 3.70 -3.23 -17.85
CA LEU A 205 3.77 -3.26 -19.31
C LEU A 205 2.49 -3.81 -19.96
N ALA A 206 1.74 -4.63 -19.23
CA ALA A 206 0.49 -5.20 -19.72
C ALA A 206 -0.59 -4.14 -19.98
N GLU A 207 -1.70 -4.54 -20.59
CA GLU A 207 -2.88 -3.71 -20.70
C GLU A 207 -3.40 -3.32 -19.32
N HIS A 208 -3.86 -2.08 -19.19
CA HIS A 208 -4.45 -1.61 -17.94
C HIS A 208 -5.72 -2.41 -17.64
N PRO A 209 -5.96 -2.86 -16.39
CA PRO A 209 -7.18 -3.54 -16.00
C PRO A 209 -8.43 -2.73 -16.36
N SER A 210 -9.53 -3.43 -16.62
CA SER A 210 -10.79 -2.75 -16.95
C SER A 210 -11.28 -1.91 -15.77
N ARG A 211 -12.01 -0.85 -16.09
CA ARG A 211 -12.60 0.04 -15.08
C ARG A 211 -13.58 -0.71 -14.17
N GLU A 212 -14.31 -1.65 -14.75
CA GLU A 212 -15.26 -2.51 -14.00
C GLU A 212 -14.55 -3.35 -12.95
N ALA A 213 -13.38 -3.93 -13.30
CA ALA A 213 -12.58 -4.72 -12.35
C ALA A 213 -12.08 -3.86 -11.17
N LEU A 214 -11.58 -2.66 -11.46
CA LEU A 214 -11.11 -1.75 -10.42
C LEU A 214 -12.26 -1.23 -9.54
N HIS A 215 -13.41 -0.92 -10.14
CA HIS A 215 -14.61 -0.50 -9.41
C HIS A 215 -15.14 -1.61 -8.49
N GLU A 216 -15.20 -2.85 -8.98
CA GLU A 216 -15.56 -4.01 -8.18
C GLU A 216 -14.60 -4.19 -7.00
N SER A 217 -13.30 -4.06 -7.23
CA SER A 217 -12.30 -4.15 -6.18
C SER A 217 -12.46 -3.06 -5.13
N ALA A 218 -12.71 -1.82 -5.53
CA ALA A 218 -12.97 -0.70 -4.61
C ALA A 218 -14.20 -0.97 -3.74
N ALA A 219 -15.29 -1.48 -4.32
CA ALA A 219 -16.50 -1.85 -3.57
C ALA A 219 -16.22 -2.97 -2.54
N ARG A 220 -15.47 -4.01 -2.94
CA ARG A 220 -15.05 -5.10 -2.03
C ARG A 220 -14.13 -4.58 -0.91
N THR A 221 -13.24 -3.62 -1.21
CA THR A 221 -12.36 -2.99 -0.22
C THR A 221 -13.17 -2.28 0.86
N VAL A 222 -14.18 -1.49 0.46
CA VAL A 222 -15.09 -0.83 1.41
C VAL A 222 -15.84 -1.84 2.29
N GLN A 223 -16.30 -2.93 1.69
CA GLN A 223 -17.04 -3.97 2.41
C GLN A 223 -16.16 -4.70 3.44
N ARG A 224 -14.92 -5.07 3.05
CA ARG A 224 -14.04 -5.92 3.88
C ARG A 224 -13.28 -5.13 4.95
N TYR A 225 -12.91 -3.87 4.67
CA TYR A 225 -11.94 -3.12 5.45
C TYR A 225 -12.50 -1.82 6.06
N ASN A 226 -13.80 -1.76 6.34
CA ASN A 226 -14.37 -0.64 7.10
C ASN A 226 -14.08 -0.77 8.62
N TRP A 227 -14.23 0.33 9.35
CA TRP A 227 -13.94 0.40 10.78
C TRP A 227 -14.80 -0.52 11.65
N LYS A 228 -16.01 -0.88 11.21
CA LYS A 228 -16.96 -1.61 12.07
C LYS A 228 -16.44 -2.97 12.54
N PRO A 229 -15.93 -3.88 11.68
CA PRO A 229 -15.37 -5.16 12.13
C PRO A 229 -14.19 -5.00 13.11
N CYS A 230 -13.37 -3.97 12.89
CA CYS A 230 -12.27 -3.67 13.79
C CYS A 230 -12.79 -3.24 15.17
N ALA A 231 -13.74 -2.31 15.22
CA ALA A 231 -14.35 -1.83 16.46
C ALA A 231 -15.08 -2.96 17.20
N ASP A 232 -15.85 -3.79 16.50
CA ASP A 232 -16.56 -4.93 17.06
C ASP A 232 -15.59 -5.92 17.74
N ALA A 233 -14.43 -6.21 17.10
CA ALA A 233 -13.41 -7.08 17.68
C ALA A 233 -12.80 -6.49 18.97
N PHE A 234 -12.53 -5.18 19.01
CA PHE A 234 -12.05 -4.52 20.22
C PHE A 234 -13.08 -4.55 21.35
N LEU A 235 -14.36 -4.28 21.03
CA LEU A 235 -15.45 -4.33 22.02
C LEU A 235 -15.66 -5.71 22.58
N SER A 236 -15.61 -6.76 21.77
CA SER A 236 -15.72 -8.15 22.17
C SER A 236 -14.61 -8.54 23.17
N ILE A 237 -13.36 -8.15 22.87
CA ILE A 237 -12.23 -8.37 23.79
C ILE A 237 -12.42 -7.62 25.11
N ALA A 238 -12.87 -6.37 25.06
CA ALA A 238 -13.12 -5.58 26.25
C ALA A 238 -14.26 -6.13 27.11
N ALA A 239 -15.25 -6.76 26.48
CA ALA A 239 -16.36 -7.45 27.18
C ALA A 239 -15.96 -8.83 27.75
N GLY A 240 -14.75 -9.32 27.45
CA GLY A 240 -14.30 -10.66 27.86
C GLY A 240 -14.95 -11.80 27.09
N GLU A 241 -15.56 -11.52 25.95
CA GLU A 241 -16.14 -12.50 25.05
C GLU A 241 -15.01 -13.23 24.32
N LYS A 242 -14.88 -14.53 24.53
CA LYS A 242 -13.93 -15.37 23.78
C LYS A 242 -14.55 -15.72 22.43
N GLN A 243 -13.89 -15.35 21.36
CA GLN A 243 -14.18 -15.85 20.01
C GLN A 243 -13.59 -17.24 19.78
#